data_bb355dff897839502343265ee7767f50
#
_entry.id   bb355dff897839502343265ee7767f50
#
_cell.length_a   1.000
_cell.length_b   1.000
_cell.length_c   1.000
_cell.angle_alpha   90.00
_cell.angle_beta   90.00
_cell.angle_gamma   90.00
#
_symmetry.space_group_name_H-M   'P 1'
#
loop_
_entity.id
_entity.type
_entity.pdbx_description
1 polymer ?
#
loop_
_entity_poly.entity_id
_entity_poly.type
_entity_poly.pdbx_seq_one_letter_code
_entity_poly.pdbx_strand_id
1 'polypeptide(L)'
;MSLYDYGLGTLAQYELTADRSARTRGALLCYTAQGLLILREFHGSEKKLEKQQELLMKLQENGINTDYFLRNNQESLVSKDKTEQRFTLQHWYEGKECDTKSREDILKSVRTLARLHILMKMEPVEEYRERSLREEYLRHNQELRKIRKFIRNKGASNVFEKNYLASVEQFLERAQYAVKLLDET
;
A
#
# COMPACT_ATOMS: atom_id res chain seq x y z
N MET A 1 21.04 14.14 -21.39
CA MET A 1 20.13 12.98 -21.48
C MET A 1 20.10 12.35 -20.10
N SER A 2 19.03 12.52 -19.35
CA SER A 2 18.92 11.97 -17.97
C SER A 2 18.80 10.46 -18.06
N LEU A 3 19.72 9.72 -17.43
CA LEU A 3 19.82 8.25 -17.43
C LEU A 3 18.72 7.54 -16.63
N TYR A 4 17.70 8.25 -16.16
CA TYR A 4 16.59 7.67 -15.40
C TYR A 4 15.27 8.34 -15.78
N ASP A 5 14.62 7.77 -16.77
CA ASP A 5 13.29 8.20 -17.23
C ASP A 5 12.16 7.70 -16.34
N TYR A 6 12.41 7.08 -15.19
CA TYR A 6 11.44 6.57 -14.22
C TYR A 6 10.05 6.24 -14.83
N GLY A 7 10.04 5.56 -15.98
CA GLY A 7 8.81 5.18 -16.66
C GLY A 7 8.02 6.32 -17.32
N LEU A 8 8.55 7.55 -17.39
CA LEU A 8 7.83 8.69 -17.98
C LEU A 8 7.41 8.43 -19.43
N GLY A 9 8.20 7.65 -20.18
CA GLY A 9 7.89 7.21 -21.54
C GLY A 9 6.60 6.38 -21.63
N THR A 10 6.10 5.80 -20.52
CA THR A 10 4.83 5.06 -20.51
C THR A 10 3.62 5.96 -20.67
N LEU A 11 3.73 7.28 -20.42
CA LEU A 11 2.64 8.24 -20.63
C LEU A 11 2.13 8.25 -22.07
N ALA A 12 3.00 7.94 -23.03
CA ALA A 12 2.60 7.83 -24.44
C ALA A 12 1.53 6.74 -24.67
N GLN A 13 1.47 5.71 -23.82
CA GLN A 13 0.46 4.65 -23.89
C GLN A 13 -0.92 5.14 -23.41
N TYR A 14 -0.99 6.30 -22.79
CA TYR A 14 -2.21 6.99 -22.38
C TYR A 14 -2.53 8.20 -23.29
N GLU A 15 -1.79 8.37 -24.39
CA GLU A 15 -1.85 9.56 -25.26
C GLU A 15 -1.59 10.88 -24.50
N LEU A 16 -0.74 10.80 -23.47
CA LEU A 16 -0.40 11.91 -22.60
C LEU A 16 1.07 12.29 -22.72
N THR A 17 1.31 13.57 -22.48
CA THR A 17 2.64 14.13 -22.24
C THR A 17 2.62 14.90 -20.92
N ALA A 18 3.73 14.91 -20.21
CA ALA A 18 3.87 15.71 -19.00
C ALA A 18 4.64 17.01 -19.35
N ASP A 19 4.03 18.15 -19.07
CA ASP A 19 4.69 19.46 -19.18
C ASP A 19 5.81 19.62 -18.15
N ARG A 20 5.58 19.04 -16.98
CA ARG A 20 6.51 19.00 -15.85
C ARG A 20 6.31 17.73 -15.04
N SER A 21 7.39 17.23 -14.46
CA SER A 21 7.32 16.11 -13.51
C SER A 21 8.10 16.43 -12.24
N ALA A 22 7.67 15.84 -11.11
CA ALA A 22 8.33 15.98 -9.82
C ALA A 22 8.36 14.64 -9.09
N ARG A 23 9.51 14.26 -8.54
CA ARG A 23 9.64 13.06 -7.72
C ARG A 23 8.95 13.25 -6.37
N THR A 24 8.23 12.23 -5.95
CA THR A 24 7.67 12.11 -4.61
C THR A 24 7.98 10.73 -4.04
N ARG A 25 7.50 10.38 -2.86
CA ARG A 25 7.80 9.12 -2.16
C ARG A 25 7.51 7.87 -3.02
N GLY A 26 8.52 7.38 -3.74
CA GLY A 26 8.41 6.18 -4.59
C GLY A 26 7.52 6.33 -5.82
N ALA A 27 7.28 7.56 -6.30
CA ALA A 27 6.42 7.86 -7.44
C ALA A 27 6.87 9.11 -8.18
N LEU A 28 6.27 9.37 -9.33
CA LEU A 28 6.47 10.57 -10.13
C LEU A 28 5.14 11.30 -10.30
N LEU A 29 5.06 12.53 -9.83
CA LEU A 29 3.95 13.43 -10.13
C LEU A 29 4.15 13.98 -11.55
N CYS A 30 3.10 13.88 -12.36
CA CYS A 30 3.07 14.31 -13.75
C CYS A 30 2.01 15.40 -13.93
N TYR A 31 2.43 16.59 -14.32
CA TYR A 31 1.55 17.69 -14.68
C TYR A 31 1.22 17.56 -16.15
N THR A 32 -0.03 17.29 -16.47
CA THR A 32 -0.49 17.03 -17.85
C THR A 32 -1.67 17.92 -18.21
N ALA A 33 -2.04 17.94 -19.48
CA ALA A 33 -3.23 18.65 -19.95
C ALA A 33 -4.54 18.12 -19.32
N GLN A 34 -4.55 16.87 -18.83
CA GLN A 34 -5.70 16.28 -18.13
C GLN A 34 -5.68 16.52 -16.61
N GLY A 35 -4.69 17.27 -16.11
CA GLY A 35 -4.51 17.55 -14.70
C GLY A 35 -3.31 16.86 -14.08
N LEU A 36 -3.32 16.77 -12.77
CA LEU A 36 -2.23 16.17 -12.01
C LEU A 36 -2.43 14.67 -11.89
N LEU A 37 -1.44 13.92 -12.32
CA LEU A 37 -1.40 12.46 -12.29
C LEU A 37 -0.20 11.96 -11.49
N ILE A 38 -0.27 10.74 -10.99
CA ILE A 38 0.84 10.09 -10.31
C ILE A 38 1.18 8.76 -10.99
N LEU A 39 2.42 8.63 -11.41
CA LEU A 39 2.99 7.43 -12.01
C LEU A 39 3.74 6.65 -10.94
N ARG A 40 3.43 5.35 -10.80
CA ARG A 40 4.06 4.47 -9.80
C ARG A 40 4.50 3.15 -10.43
N GLU A 41 5.62 2.62 -9.97
CA GLU A 41 5.99 1.24 -10.24
C GLU A 41 4.95 0.28 -9.66
N PHE A 42 4.66 -0.79 -10.40
CA PHE A 42 3.65 -1.76 -10.01
C PHE A 42 4.23 -3.17 -9.95
N HIS A 43 4.14 -3.79 -8.77
CA HIS A 43 4.64 -5.15 -8.52
C HIS A 43 3.52 -6.13 -8.11
N GLY A 44 2.27 -5.69 -8.19
CA GLY A 44 1.11 -6.44 -7.69
C GLY A 44 0.48 -7.37 -8.73
N SER A 45 -0.66 -7.94 -8.35
CA SER A 45 -1.54 -8.72 -9.21
C SER A 45 -2.51 -7.80 -9.95
N GLU A 46 -2.63 -7.95 -11.27
CA GLU A 46 -3.57 -7.18 -12.09
C GLU A 46 -5.03 -7.47 -11.71
N LYS A 47 -5.36 -8.71 -11.32
CA LYS A 47 -6.69 -9.03 -10.81
C LYS A 47 -7.07 -8.22 -9.57
N LYS A 48 -6.12 -8.08 -8.64
CA LYS A 48 -6.33 -7.23 -7.45
C LYS A 48 -6.47 -5.76 -7.84
N LEU A 49 -5.68 -5.31 -8.80
CA LEU A 49 -5.74 -3.93 -9.30
C LEU A 49 -7.10 -3.61 -9.94
N GLU A 50 -7.65 -4.52 -10.75
CA GLU A 50 -8.99 -4.36 -11.35
C GLU A 50 -10.07 -4.26 -10.27
N LYS A 51 -10.03 -5.10 -9.25
CA LYS A 51 -10.98 -5.01 -8.12
C LYS A 51 -10.81 -3.72 -7.31
N GLN A 52 -9.59 -3.26 -7.13
CA GLN A 52 -9.33 -1.97 -6.52
C GLN A 52 -9.92 -0.84 -7.35
N GLN A 53 -9.75 -0.86 -8.68
CA GLN A 53 -10.33 0.11 -9.59
C GLN A 53 -11.86 0.14 -9.49
N GLU A 54 -12.53 -1.02 -9.49
CA GLU A 54 -13.99 -1.09 -9.31
C GLU A 54 -14.44 -0.36 -8.03
N LEU A 55 -13.71 -0.58 -6.93
CA LEU A 55 -14.00 0.08 -5.66
C LEU A 55 -13.76 1.59 -5.72
N LEU A 56 -12.63 2.03 -6.28
CA LEU A 56 -12.28 3.44 -6.39
C LEU A 56 -13.29 4.20 -7.26
N MET A 57 -13.74 3.59 -8.37
CA MET A 57 -14.79 4.16 -9.23
C MET A 57 -16.12 4.28 -8.50
N LYS A 58 -16.54 3.24 -7.76
CA LYS A 58 -17.74 3.29 -6.92
C LYS A 58 -17.68 4.44 -5.89
N LEU A 59 -16.53 4.66 -5.27
CA LEU A 59 -16.34 5.78 -4.32
C LEU A 59 -16.44 7.12 -5.02
N GLN A 60 -15.83 7.26 -6.20
CA GLN A 60 -15.88 8.46 -7.03
C GLN A 60 -17.32 8.81 -7.44
N GLU A 61 -18.10 7.83 -7.90
CA GLU A 61 -19.52 7.99 -8.25
C GLU A 61 -20.37 8.45 -7.07
N ASN A 62 -19.96 8.11 -5.84
CA ASN A 62 -20.60 8.55 -4.60
C ASN A 62 -20.02 9.85 -4.03
N GLY A 63 -19.26 10.61 -4.83
CA GLY A 63 -18.76 11.93 -4.47
C GLY A 63 -17.61 11.91 -3.46
N ILE A 64 -16.84 10.82 -3.42
CA ILE A 64 -15.59 10.75 -2.68
C ILE A 64 -14.44 10.78 -3.69
N ASN A 65 -13.66 11.85 -3.67
CA ASN A 65 -12.48 11.94 -4.53
C ASN A 65 -11.47 10.84 -4.18
N THR A 66 -11.11 10.05 -5.17
CA THR A 66 -10.16 8.95 -5.05
C THR A 66 -9.08 9.04 -6.12
N ASP A 67 -7.94 8.48 -5.84
CA ASP A 67 -6.83 8.33 -6.77
C ASP A 67 -7.03 7.12 -7.70
N TYR A 68 -8.14 7.11 -8.44
CA TYR A 68 -8.47 6.03 -9.36
C TYR A 68 -7.45 5.92 -10.49
N PHE A 69 -7.30 4.70 -11.03
CA PHE A 69 -6.36 4.40 -12.10
C PHE A 69 -6.89 4.82 -13.46
N LEU A 70 -5.97 5.21 -14.35
CA LEU A 70 -6.28 5.45 -15.75
C LEU A 70 -5.99 4.17 -16.55
N ARG A 71 -6.83 3.90 -17.56
CA ARG A 71 -6.56 2.85 -18.54
C ARG A 71 -5.73 3.41 -19.69
N ASN A 72 -4.79 2.62 -20.15
CA ASN A 72 -3.99 2.94 -21.33
C ASN A 72 -4.77 2.63 -22.64
N ASN A 73 -4.17 2.89 -23.78
CA ASN A 73 -4.76 2.66 -25.11
C ASN A 73 -5.05 1.17 -25.43
N GLN A 74 -4.66 0.24 -24.56
CA GLN A 74 -4.98 -1.18 -24.61
C GLN A 74 -6.02 -1.59 -23.56
N GLU A 75 -6.73 -0.62 -22.97
CA GLU A 75 -7.69 -0.83 -21.86
C GLU A 75 -7.08 -1.45 -20.59
N SER A 76 -5.75 -1.50 -20.48
CA SER A 76 -5.05 -2.03 -19.32
C SER A 76 -4.80 -0.94 -18.28
N LEU A 77 -4.89 -1.29 -16.98
CA LEU A 77 -4.47 -0.43 -15.86
C LEU A 77 -2.95 -0.40 -15.67
N VAL A 78 -2.23 -1.32 -16.33
CA VAL A 78 -0.78 -1.46 -16.22
C VAL A 78 -0.13 -1.16 -17.57
N SER A 79 0.87 -0.30 -17.54
CA SER A 79 1.74 -0.01 -18.68
C SER A 79 3.14 -0.54 -18.41
N LYS A 80 3.86 -0.86 -19.49
CA LYS A 80 5.24 -1.33 -19.42
C LYS A 80 6.16 -0.34 -20.12
N ASP A 81 7.32 -0.13 -19.54
CA ASP A 81 8.37 0.60 -20.22
C ASP A 81 9.20 -0.31 -21.16
N LYS A 82 10.23 0.25 -21.78
CA LYS A 82 11.12 -0.47 -22.68
C LYS A 82 11.94 -1.59 -22.01
N THR A 83 11.98 -1.60 -20.67
CA THR A 83 12.68 -2.60 -19.85
C THR A 83 11.73 -3.64 -19.27
N GLU A 84 10.47 -3.68 -19.73
CA GLU A 84 9.40 -4.52 -19.18
C GLU A 84 9.02 -4.18 -17.73
N GLN A 85 9.49 -3.07 -17.18
CA GLN A 85 9.08 -2.61 -15.87
C GLN A 85 7.64 -2.10 -15.94
N ARG A 86 6.85 -2.46 -14.95
CA ARG A 86 5.41 -2.23 -14.90
C ARG A 86 5.09 -0.97 -14.11
N PHE A 87 4.15 -0.18 -14.63
CA PHE A 87 3.70 1.08 -14.02
C PHE A 87 2.19 1.18 -14.04
N THR A 88 1.65 1.92 -13.08
CA THR A 88 0.27 2.38 -13.06
C THR A 88 0.22 3.90 -13.06
N LEU A 89 -0.78 4.47 -13.71
CA LEU A 89 -1.05 5.89 -13.73
C LEU A 89 -2.38 6.15 -13.02
N GLN A 90 -2.37 7.09 -12.06
CA GLN A 90 -3.54 7.39 -11.24
C GLN A 90 -3.82 8.89 -11.25
N HIS A 91 -5.07 9.24 -11.06
CA HIS A 91 -5.47 10.60 -10.75
C HIS A 91 -4.83 11.03 -9.42
N TRP A 92 -4.43 12.30 -9.32
CA TRP A 92 -3.92 12.85 -8.09
C TRP A 92 -4.62 14.16 -7.76
N TYR A 93 -4.95 14.34 -6.51
CA TYR A 93 -5.61 15.54 -6.02
C TYR A 93 -4.64 16.35 -5.18
N GLU A 94 -4.56 17.63 -5.46
CA GLU A 94 -3.90 18.57 -4.55
C GLU A 94 -4.80 18.79 -3.33
N GLY A 95 -4.22 18.80 -2.17
CA GLY A 95 -4.94 19.01 -0.93
C GLY A 95 -4.01 19.18 0.25
N LYS A 96 -4.59 19.58 1.36
CA LYS A 96 -3.88 19.67 2.62
C LYS A 96 -4.12 18.38 3.43
N GLU A 97 -3.09 17.91 4.11
CA GLU A 97 -3.24 16.83 5.08
C GLU A 97 -4.11 17.27 6.26
N CYS A 98 -4.80 16.31 6.90
CA CYS A 98 -5.60 16.56 8.07
C CYS A 98 -4.74 17.12 9.20
N ASP A 99 -5.06 18.31 9.70
CA ASP A 99 -4.43 18.85 10.89
C ASP A 99 -5.04 18.18 12.13
N THR A 100 -4.24 17.31 12.76
CA THR A 100 -4.65 16.58 13.98
C THR A 100 -4.88 17.48 15.20
N LYS A 101 -4.54 18.76 15.13
CA LYS A 101 -4.85 19.78 16.15
C LYS A 101 -6.14 20.54 15.85
N SER A 102 -6.65 20.45 14.63
CA SER A 102 -7.90 21.07 14.20
C SER A 102 -9.08 20.15 14.48
N ARG A 103 -9.96 20.53 15.40
CA ARG A 103 -11.21 19.80 15.67
C ARG A 103 -12.07 19.64 14.42
N GLU A 104 -12.10 20.65 13.56
CA GLU A 104 -12.89 20.63 12.33
C GLU A 104 -12.34 19.59 11.34
N ASP A 105 -11.01 19.55 11.13
CA ASP A 105 -10.36 18.60 10.26
C ASP A 105 -10.55 17.16 10.76
N ILE A 106 -10.44 16.93 12.07
CA ILE A 106 -10.70 15.62 12.68
C ILE A 106 -12.15 15.18 12.43
N LEU A 107 -13.14 16.05 12.67
CA LEU A 107 -14.55 15.71 12.45
C LEU A 107 -14.85 15.45 10.98
N LYS A 108 -14.25 16.19 10.04
CA LYS A 108 -14.35 15.93 8.60
C LYS A 108 -13.77 14.55 8.24
N SER A 109 -12.60 14.24 8.76
CA SER A 109 -11.94 12.95 8.52
C SER A 109 -12.76 11.78 9.04
N VAL A 110 -13.31 11.88 10.26
CA VAL A 110 -14.18 10.83 10.83
C VAL A 110 -15.46 10.65 10.01
N ARG A 111 -16.10 11.75 9.57
CA ARG A 111 -17.28 11.65 8.70
C ARG A 111 -16.95 10.98 7.37
N THR A 112 -15.83 11.35 6.75
CA THR A 112 -15.37 10.71 5.50
C THR A 112 -15.11 9.23 5.71
N LEU A 113 -14.43 8.85 6.80
CA LEU A 113 -14.17 7.46 7.15
C LEU A 113 -15.48 6.67 7.36
N ALA A 114 -16.46 7.25 8.06
CA ALA A 114 -17.75 6.60 8.25
C ALA A 114 -18.48 6.36 6.91
N ARG A 115 -18.45 7.34 5.99
CA ARG A 115 -19.00 7.17 4.63
C ARG A 115 -18.26 6.09 3.85
N LEU A 116 -16.93 6.05 3.92
CA LEU A 116 -16.12 5.01 3.31
C LEU A 116 -16.54 3.62 3.81
N HIS A 117 -16.66 3.42 5.12
CA HIS A 117 -17.08 2.14 5.69
C HIS A 117 -18.45 1.65 5.19
N ILE A 118 -19.37 2.57 4.93
CA ILE A 118 -20.68 2.22 4.37
C ILE A 118 -20.56 1.80 2.89
N LEU A 119 -19.81 2.58 2.10
CA LEU A 119 -19.68 2.36 0.66
C LEU A 119 -18.76 1.17 0.32
N MET A 120 -17.79 0.90 1.18
CA MET A 120 -16.83 -0.20 0.99
C MET A 120 -17.38 -1.57 1.41
N LYS A 121 -18.64 -1.65 1.87
CA LYS A 121 -19.31 -2.95 2.04
C LYS A 121 -19.42 -3.65 0.70
N MET A 122 -18.74 -4.76 0.56
CA MET A 122 -18.67 -5.59 -0.64
C MET A 122 -18.69 -7.05 -0.23
N GLU A 123 -19.13 -7.91 -1.16
CA GLU A 123 -18.96 -9.36 -1.00
C GLU A 123 -17.46 -9.69 -0.94
N PRO A 124 -17.07 -10.64 -0.10
CA PRO A 124 -15.67 -11.09 -0.03
C PRO A 124 -15.17 -11.54 -1.40
N VAL A 125 -14.02 -11.03 -1.80
CA VAL A 125 -13.37 -11.38 -3.06
C VAL A 125 -12.17 -12.26 -2.74
N GLU A 126 -12.08 -13.44 -3.34
CA GLU A 126 -11.03 -14.43 -3.06
C GLU A 126 -9.63 -13.84 -3.27
N GLU A 127 -9.46 -12.97 -4.28
CA GLU A 127 -8.21 -12.29 -4.58
C GLU A 127 -7.68 -11.40 -3.45
N TYR A 128 -8.57 -10.94 -2.56
CA TYR A 128 -8.22 -10.09 -1.39
C TYR A 128 -8.18 -10.87 -0.09
N ARG A 129 -8.32 -12.19 -0.15
CA ARG A 129 -8.22 -13.01 1.05
C ARG A 129 -6.78 -12.99 1.57
N GLU A 130 -6.57 -12.21 2.58
CA GLU A 130 -5.30 -12.16 3.30
C GLU A 130 -5.26 -13.24 4.38
N ARG A 131 -4.05 -13.52 4.87
CA ARG A 131 -3.87 -14.39 6.03
C ARG A 131 -4.61 -13.79 7.22
N SER A 132 -5.22 -14.65 8.02
CA SER A 132 -5.82 -14.20 9.27
C SER A 132 -4.75 -13.61 10.20
N LEU A 133 -5.15 -12.68 11.05
CA LEU A 133 -4.26 -12.12 12.07
C LEU A 133 -3.60 -13.22 12.91
N ARG A 134 -4.34 -14.28 13.20
CA ARG A 134 -3.85 -15.47 13.89
C ARG A 134 -2.68 -16.14 13.14
N GLU A 135 -2.85 -16.38 11.85
CA GLU A 135 -1.79 -16.99 11.01
C GLU A 135 -0.55 -16.12 10.94
N GLU A 136 -0.72 -14.80 10.86
CA GLU A 136 0.39 -13.84 10.89
C GLU A 136 1.15 -13.89 12.23
N TYR A 137 0.45 -13.88 13.36
CA TYR A 137 1.07 -14.03 14.67
C TYR A 137 1.84 -15.34 14.81
N LEU A 138 1.24 -16.46 14.37
CA LEU A 138 1.92 -17.76 14.40
C LEU A 138 3.20 -17.76 13.56
N ARG A 139 3.17 -17.20 12.36
CA ARG A 139 4.33 -17.07 11.49
C ARG A 139 5.44 -16.22 12.12
N HIS A 140 5.11 -15.03 12.59
CA HIS A 140 6.08 -14.15 13.24
C HIS A 140 6.67 -14.77 14.50
N ASN A 141 5.87 -15.47 15.29
CA ASN A 141 6.36 -16.20 16.47
C ASN A 141 7.37 -17.30 16.09
N GLN A 142 7.13 -17.99 14.97
CA GLN A 142 8.09 -18.97 14.45
C GLN A 142 9.40 -18.32 13.99
N GLU A 143 9.32 -17.19 13.31
CA GLU A 143 10.50 -16.42 12.87
C GLU A 143 11.32 -15.94 14.07
N LEU A 144 10.69 -15.37 15.08
CA LEU A 144 11.38 -14.95 16.33
C LEU A 144 12.08 -16.12 17.02
N ARG A 145 11.45 -17.30 17.07
CA ARG A 145 12.08 -18.52 17.63
C ARG A 145 13.31 -18.97 16.81
N LYS A 146 13.22 -18.89 15.46
CA LYS A 146 14.36 -19.21 14.59
C LYS A 146 15.52 -18.25 14.83
N ILE A 147 15.25 -16.94 14.90
CA ILE A 147 16.27 -15.91 15.20
C ILE A 147 16.89 -16.17 16.58
N ARG A 148 16.07 -16.42 17.62
CA ARG A 148 16.55 -16.76 18.96
C ARG A 148 17.48 -17.97 18.93
N LYS A 149 17.08 -19.06 18.27
CA LYS A 149 17.89 -20.28 18.13
C LYS A 149 19.21 -19.99 17.42
N PHE A 150 19.16 -19.21 16.34
CA PHE A 150 20.37 -18.82 15.59
C PHE A 150 21.34 -18.03 16.47
N ILE A 151 20.89 -17.00 17.19
CA ILE A 151 21.76 -16.18 18.06
C ILE A 151 22.33 -17.01 19.21
N ARG A 152 21.54 -17.91 19.83
CA ARG A 152 22.02 -18.82 20.88
C ARG A 152 23.11 -19.74 20.37
N ASN A 153 22.93 -20.34 19.18
CA ASN A 153 23.90 -21.26 18.61
C ASN A 153 25.20 -20.60 18.17
N LYS A 154 25.09 -19.37 17.62
CA LYS A 154 26.26 -18.57 17.23
C LYS A 154 27.00 -17.98 18.41
N GLY A 155 26.31 -17.74 19.53
CA GLY A 155 26.76 -16.89 20.63
C GLY A 155 26.46 -15.39 20.34
N ALA A 156 25.88 -14.70 21.30
CA ALA A 156 25.58 -13.28 21.17
C ALA A 156 26.83 -12.43 21.09
N SER A 157 27.12 -11.81 19.95
CA SER A 157 28.36 -11.10 19.67
C SER A 157 28.31 -9.59 19.93
N ASN A 158 27.11 -9.01 20.00
CA ASN A 158 26.92 -7.58 20.21
C ASN A 158 25.84 -7.27 21.25
N VAL A 159 25.72 -6.01 21.63
CA VAL A 159 24.78 -5.54 22.66
C VAL A 159 23.34 -5.80 22.26
N PHE A 160 23.00 -5.61 20.98
CA PHE A 160 21.66 -5.87 20.48
C PHE A 160 21.24 -7.33 20.66
N GLU A 161 22.10 -8.27 20.23
CA GLU A 161 21.85 -9.71 20.35
C GLU A 161 21.71 -10.16 21.82
N LYS A 162 22.51 -9.60 22.72
CA LYS A 162 22.40 -9.86 24.17
C LYS A 162 21.05 -9.37 24.73
N ASN A 163 20.67 -8.14 24.41
CA ASN A 163 19.40 -7.56 24.84
C ASN A 163 18.20 -8.30 24.24
N TYR A 164 18.30 -8.70 22.96
CA TYR A 164 17.29 -9.52 22.32
C TYR A 164 17.08 -10.86 23.06
N LEU A 165 18.15 -11.60 23.36
CA LEU A 165 18.04 -12.86 24.11
C LEU A 165 17.48 -12.67 25.52
N ALA A 166 17.77 -11.56 26.17
CA ALA A 166 17.26 -11.25 27.50
C ALA A 166 15.74 -10.96 27.51
N SER A 167 15.19 -10.43 26.42
CA SER A 167 13.80 -9.96 26.38
C SER A 167 12.86 -10.84 25.53
N VAL A 168 13.37 -11.56 24.53
CA VAL A 168 12.56 -12.27 23.53
C VAL A 168 11.58 -13.28 24.12
N GLU A 169 11.93 -13.93 25.22
CA GLU A 169 11.07 -14.95 25.86
C GLU A 169 9.77 -14.34 26.36
N GLN A 170 9.87 -13.22 27.07
CA GLN A 170 8.70 -12.49 27.57
C GLN A 170 7.77 -12.04 26.42
N PHE A 171 8.34 -11.58 25.31
CA PHE A 171 7.53 -11.18 24.14
C PHE A 171 6.89 -12.38 23.45
N LEU A 172 7.59 -13.51 23.35
CA LEU A 172 7.02 -14.75 22.80
C LEU A 172 5.87 -15.29 23.66
N GLU A 173 5.98 -15.22 24.98
CA GLU A 173 4.89 -15.62 25.88
C GLU A 173 3.66 -14.74 25.68
N ARG A 174 3.84 -13.41 25.61
CA ARG A 174 2.75 -12.46 25.31
C ARG A 174 2.11 -12.71 23.96
N ALA A 175 2.94 -12.96 22.95
CA ALA A 175 2.45 -13.25 21.60
C ALA A 175 1.70 -14.59 21.52
N GLN A 176 2.11 -15.59 22.29
CA GLN A 176 1.35 -16.85 22.41
C GLN A 176 0.01 -16.64 23.11
N TYR A 177 -0.01 -15.83 24.15
CA TYR A 177 -1.25 -15.46 24.82
C TYR A 177 -2.23 -14.73 23.87
N ALA A 178 -1.72 -13.78 23.06
CA ALA A 178 -2.52 -13.12 22.05
C ALA A 178 -3.14 -14.10 21.03
N VAL A 179 -2.38 -15.12 20.59
CA VAL A 179 -2.94 -16.18 19.71
C VAL A 179 -4.08 -16.94 20.40
N LYS A 180 -3.93 -17.26 21.67
CA LYS A 180 -5.01 -17.94 22.42
C LYS A 180 -6.29 -17.09 22.49
N LEU A 181 -6.15 -15.79 22.74
CA LEU A 181 -7.30 -14.88 22.73
C LEU A 181 -8.00 -14.81 21.36
N LEU A 182 -7.23 -14.91 20.27
CA LEU A 182 -7.79 -14.97 18.91
C LEU A 182 -8.48 -16.30 18.60
N ASP A 183 -8.14 -17.38 19.31
CA ASP A 183 -8.82 -18.70 19.20
C ASP A 183 -10.15 -18.74 19.96
N GLU A 184 -10.36 -17.83 20.92
CA GLU A 184 -11.56 -17.75 21.76
C GLU A 184 -12.61 -16.77 21.20
N THR A 185 -12.27 -16.00 20.14
CA THR A 185 -13.13 -15.00 19.50
C THR A 185 -13.66 -15.50 18.17
#